data_c2908c4765889b13d53559937b8264b4
#
_entry.id   c2908c4765889b13d53559937b8264b4
#
_cell.length_a   1.000
_cell.length_b   1.000
_cell.length_c   1.000
_cell.angle_alpha   90.00
_cell.angle_beta   90.00
_cell.angle_gamma   90.00
#
_symmetry.space_group_name_H-M   'P 1'
#
loop_
_entity.id
_entity.type
_entity.pdbx_description
1 polymer ?
#
loop_
_entity_poly.entity_id
_entity_poly.type
_entity_poly.pdbx_seq_one_letter_code
_entity_poly.pdbx_strand_id
1 'polypeptide(L)'
;MTAPTIDAPDVQVLNRADLTRRLVAKLKCDEAVVAGIGNTNFDLYAAGHRPQNFYMLGSMGLACPIALGVALAQPERGVIALEGDGSILMALGCLTTIGMVKPRNLTIVIMDNGIYQITGKQKAATAVTADVVAIARGAGIADSHWVRDATHFETLMSRRFDEGGPLLLAAKIDDQGGTAQTPRDPALIRQRFMRGLGTGRQSALDA
;
A
#
# COMPACT_ATOMS: atom_id res chain seq x y z
N MET A 1 21.14 26.31 10.59
CA MET A 1 19.80 25.89 11.06
C MET A 1 19.76 24.38 10.94
N THR A 2 19.85 23.66 12.05
CA THR A 2 19.62 22.21 12.08
C THR A 2 18.12 21.98 11.84
N ALA A 3 17.79 21.25 10.80
CA ALA A 3 16.41 20.84 10.55
C ALA A 3 15.89 20.09 11.81
N PRO A 4 14.64 20.31 12.24
CA PRO A 4 14.09 19.55 13.34
C PRO A 4 14.11 18.07 12.92
N THR A 5 14.81 17.26 13.68
CA THR A 5 14.71 15.81 13.60
C THR A 5 13.28 15.50 13.97
N ILE A 6 12.52 14.90 13.03
CA ILE A 6 11.23 14.34 13.37
C ILE A 6 11.52 13.26 14.40
N ASP A 7 11.09 13.48 15.65
CA ASP A 7 11.07 12.43 16.67
C ASP A 7 10.11 11.34 16.18
N ALA A 8 10.62 10.48 15.29
CA ALA A 8 9.94 9.24 15.00
C ALA A 8 9.97 8.44 16.31
N PRO A 9 8.83 7.96 16.81
CA PRO A 9 8.82 7.05 17.93
C PRO A 9 9.77 5.89 17.62
N ASP A 10 10.20 5.18 18.65
CA ASP A 10 11.14 4.05 18.59
C ASP A 10 10.69 3.01 17.54
N VAL A 11 11.03 3.26 16.27
CA VAL A 11 10.56 2.53 15.10
C VAL A 11 11.74 1.76 14.52
N GLN A 12 11.61 0.45 14.46
CA GLN A 12 12.62 -0.41 13.84
C GLN A 12 12.56 -0.32 12.31
N VAL A 13 13.73 -0.39 11.68
CA VAL A 13 13.81 -0.63 10.23
C VAL A 13 13.54 -2.11 9.96
N LEU A 14 12.46 -2.40 9.25
CA LEU A 14 11.99 -3.75 8.99
C LEU A 14 12.41 -4.23 7.60
N ASN A 15 12.52 -5.53 7.42
CA ASN A 15 12.74 -6.10 6.10
C ASN A 15 11.43 -6.04 5.28
N ARG A 16 11.46 -5.35 4.13
CA ARG A 16 10.28 -5.10 3.29
C ARG A 16 9.64 -6.40 2.80
N ALA A 17 10.44 -7.36 2.34
CA ALA A 17 9.94 -8.63 1.82
C ALA A 17 9.29 -9.47 2.95
N ASP A 18 9.87 -9.47 4.16
CA ASP A 18 9.28 -10.12 5.31
C ASP A 18 7.95 -9.48 5.72
N LEU A 19 7.91 -8.14 5.77
CA LEU A 19 6.70 -7.42 6.11
C LEU A 19 5.58 -7.68 5.09
N THR A 20 5.93 -7.78 3.80
CA THR A 20 4.98 -8.12 2.73
C THR A 20 4.45 -9.55 2.88
N ARG A 21 5.31 -10.53 3.26
CA ARG A 21 4.84 -11.91 3.54
C ARG A 21 3.88 -11.93 4.73
N ARG A 22 4.15 -11.17 5.79
CA ARG A 22 3.25 -11.03 6.96
C ARG A 22 1.91 -10.41 6.57
N LEU A 23 1.92 -9.38 5.70
CA LEU A 23 0.70 -8.82 5.13
C LEU A 23 -0.10 -9.90 4.41
N VAL A 24 0.53 -10.63 3.49
CA VAL A 24 -0.15 -11.68 2.69
C VAL A 24 -0.69 -12.79 3.60
N ALA A 25 0.03 -13.17 4.65
CA ALA A 25 -0.43 -14.17 5.62
C ALA A 25 -1.68 -13.74 6.42
N LYS A 26 -1.95 -12.43 6.52
CA LYS A 26 -3.15 -11.89 7.16
C LYS A 26 -4.36 -11.75 6.23
N LEU A 27 -4.18 -12.00 4.94
CA LEU A 27 -5.28 -11.98 3.98
C LEU A 27 -6.11 -13.26 4.12
N LYS A 28 -7.43 -13.10 4.11
CA LYS A 28 -8.34 -14.24 4.26
C LYS A 28 -8.53 -14.98 2.94
N CYS A 29 -9.01 -14.36 1.89
CA CYS A 29 -9.09 -14.97 0.55
C CYS A 29 -9.48 -14.00 -0.55
N ASP A 30 -10.32 -13.02 -0.25
CA ASP A 30 -10.99 -12.19 -1.24
C ASP A 30 -10.59 -10.71 -1.21
N GLU A 31 -9.75 -10.31 -0.25
CA GLU A 31 -9.28 -8.94 -0.18
C GLU A 31 -8.52 -8.53 -1.43
N ALA A 32 -8.79 -7.33 -1.92
CA ALA A 32 -8.05 -6.74 -3.02
C ALA A 32 -6.78 -6.06 -2.49
N VAL A 33 -5.66 -6.26 -3.17
CA VAL A 33 -4.42 -5.53 -2.91
C VAL A 33 -4.02 -4.77 -4.16
N VAL A 34 -3.94 -3.45 -4.06
CA VAL A 34 -3.43 -2.57 -5.12
C VAL A 34 -2.03 -2.13 -4.71
N ALA A 35 -1.01 -2.64 -5.39
CA ALA A 35 0.37 -2.34 -5.06
C ALA A 35 0.98 -1.29 -6.00
N GLY A 36 1.68 -0.32 -5.42
CA GLY A 36 2.49 0.68 -6.10
C GLY A 36 3.63 0.07 -6.91
N ILE A 37 4.30 0.86 -7.70
CA ILE A 37 5.36 0.40 -8.61
C ILE A 37 6.62 -0.06 -7.87
N GLY A 38 7.46 -0.83 -8.57
CA GLY A 38 8.81 -1.17 -8.14
C GLY A 38 8.87 -2.32 -7.15
N ASN A 39 9.79 -2.24 -6.19
CA ASN A 39 10.12 -3.35 -5.30
C ASN A 39 8.93 -3.82 -4.43
N THR A 40 8.02 -2.93 -4.09
CA THR A 40 6.77 -3.25 -3.37
C THR A 40 5.90 -4.22 -4.17
N ASN A 41 5.77 -4.00 -5.49
CA ASN A 41 5.10 -4.93 -6.39
C ASN A 41 5.79 -6.28 -6.45
N PHE A 42 7.12 -6.26 -6.56
CA PHE A 42 7.93 -7.46 -6.74
C PHE A 42 7.84 -8.37 -5.52
N ASP A 43 7.88 -7.78 -4.33
CA ASP A 43 7.76 -8.54 -3.09
C ASP A 43 6.34 -9.07 -2.88
N LEU A 44 5.29 -8.29 -3.23
CA LEU A 44 3.91 -8.78 -3.21
C LEU A 44 3.73 -9.98 -4.17
N TYR A 45 4.31 -9.89 -5.37
CA TYR A 45 4.24 -10.98 -6.35
C TYR A 45 4.92 -12.25 -5.82
N ALA A 46 6.10 -12.11 -5.22
CA ALA A 46 6.85 -13.21 -4.63
C ALA A 46 6.16 -13.81 -3.39
N ALA A 47 5.52 -12.99 -2.57
CA ALA A 47 4.83 -13.44 -1.36
C ALA A 47 3.53 -14.20 -1.63
N GLY A 48 2.89 -13.99 -2.80
CA GLY A 48 1.68 -14.71 -3.18
C GLY A 48 0.92 -14.05 -4.32
N HIS A 49 1.07 -14.61 -5.51
CA HIS A 49 0.35 -14.15 -6.69
C HIS A 49 -1.11 -14.59 -6.66
N ARG A 50 -2.05 -13.63 -6.56
CA ARG A 50 -3.49 -13.87 -6.54
C ARG A 50 -4.19 -13.02 -7.61
N PRO A 51 -5.34 -13.46 -8.15
CA PRO A 51 -6.13 -12.63 -9.07
C PRO A 51 -6.54 -11.28 -8.47
N GLN A 52 -6.75 -11.20 -7.16
CA GLN A 52 -7.13 -9.99 -6.44
C GLN A 52 -5.97 -9.01 -6.20
N ASN A 53 -4.74 -9.34 -6.63
CA ASN A 53 -3.61 -8.43 -6.57
C ASN A 53 -3.47 -7.64 -7.87
N PHE A 54 -3.49 -6.30 -7.79
CA PHE A 54 -3.19 -5.41 -8.89
C PHE A 54 -1.75 -4.89 -8.77
N TYR A 55 -0.99 -5.00 -9.82
CA TYR A 55 0.41 -4.57 -9.88
C TYR A 55 0.56 -3.37 -10.79
N MET A 56 0.89 -2.19 -10.23
CA MET A 56 1.12 -0.98 -11.01
C MET A 56 2.37 -1.13 -11.89
N LEU A 57 2.30 -0.71 -13.15
CA LEU A 57 3.45 -0.71 -14.07
C LEU A 57 4.15 0.65 -14.16
N GLY A 58 3.49 1.69 -13.76
CA GLY A 58 3.95 3.07 -13.75
C GLY A 58 3.05 3.89 -12.84
N SER A 59 3.03 5.21 -13.01
CA SER A 59 2.11 6.12 -12.32
C SER A 59 2.23 6.05 -10.80
N MET A 60 3.37 6.49 -10.29
CA MET A 60 3.61 6.59 -8.85
C MET A 60 2.48 7.36 -8.14
N GLY A 61 2.08 6.88 -6.96
CA GLY A 61 1.03 7.48 -6.14
C GLY A 61 -0.39 7.04 -6.47
N LEU A 62 -0.61 6.31 -7.57
CA LEU A 62 -1.97 5.95 -7.99
C LEU A 62 -2.52 4.67 -7.37
N ALA A 63 -1.74 3.90 -6.59
CA ALA A 63 -2.30 2.73 -5.91
C ALA A 63 -3.36 3.12 -4.88
N CYS A 64 -3.16 4.19 -4.12
CA CYS A 64 -4.14 4.67 -3.14
C CYS A 64 -5.48 5.11 -3.78
N PRO A 65 -5.52 5.98 -4.81
CA PRO A 65 -6.80 6.36 -5.42
C PRO A 65 -7.48 5.20 -6.17
N ILE A 66 -6.73 4.26 -6.75
CA ILE A 66 -7.32 3.04 -7.34
C ILE A 66 -7.95 2.18 -6.24
N ALA A 67 -7.23 1.95 -5.14
CA ALA A 67 -7.75 1.20 -3.99
C ALA A 67 -8.99 1.87 -3.39
N LEU A 68 -9.03 3.20 -3.29
CA LEU A 68 -10.22 3.94 -2.89
C LEU A 68 -11.40 3.64 -3.81
N GLY A 69 -11.19 3.69 -5.15
CA GLY A 69 -12.23 3.37 -6.12
C GLY A 69 -12.78 1.94 -5.94
N VAL A 70 -11.90 0.95 -5.70
CA VAL A 70 -12.31 -0.43 -5.42
C VAL A 70 -13.07 -0.53 -4.10
N ALA A 71 -12.61 0.15 -3.05
CA ALA A 71 -13.27 0.15 -1.74
C ALA A 71 -14.68 0.71 -1.79
N LEU A 72 -14.90 1.77 -2.57
CA LEU A 72 -16.22 2.37 -2.77
C LEU A 72 -17.15 1.49 -3.61
N ALA A 73 -16.59 0.83 -4.64
CA ALA A 73 -17.37 -0.04 -5.53
C ALA A 73 -17.73 -1.39 -4.88
N GLN A 74 -16.95 -1.84 -3.88
CA GLN A 74 -17.13 -3.12 -3.19
C GLN A 74 -17.01 -2.94 -1.66
N PRO A 75 -18.00 -2.34 -0.99
CA PRO A 75 -17.91 -1.94 0.41
C PRO A 75 -17.73 -3.12 1.38
N GLU A 76 -18.15 -4.32 1.00
CA GLU A 76 -18.02 -5.53 1.83
C GLU A 76 -16.64 -6.22 1.68
N ARG A 77 -15.84 -5.79 0.69
CA ARG A 77 -14.51 -6.34 0.43
C ARG A 77 -13.43 -5.53 1.12
N GLY A 78 -12.56 -6.16 1.88
CA GLY A 78 -11.34 -5.52 2.38
C GLY A 78 -10.43 -5.10 1.22
N VAL A 79 -9.94 -3.87 1.24
CA VAL A 79 -9.05 -3.34 0.20
C VAL A 79 -7.79 -2.79 0.84
N ILE A 80 -6.64 -3.12 0.26
CA ILE A 80 -5.34 -2.68 0.72
C ILE A 80 -4.64 -1.92 -0.40
N ALA A 81 -4.24 -0.67 -0.13
CA ALA A 81 -3.27 0.06 -0.92
C ALA A 81 -1.88 -0.20 -0.34
N LEU A 82 -0.98 -0.79 -1.12
CA LEU A 82 0.40 -1.05 -0.72
C LEU A 82 1.32 -0.13 -1.51
N GLU A 83 1.85 0.92 -0.87
CA GLU A 83 2.59 2.01 -1.51
C GLU A 83 3.99 2.19 -0.95
N GLY A 84 4.88 2.81 -1.75
CA GLY A 84 6.13 3.36 -1.26
C GLY A 84 5.96 4.82 -0.79
N ASP A 85 6.84 5.26 0.10
CA ASP A 85 6.87 6.64 0.61
C ASP A 85 7.01 7.68 -0.49
N GLY A 86 8.00 7.54 -1.37
CA GLY A 86 8.18 8.44 -2.51
C GLY A 86 7.02 8.41 -3.50
N SER A 87 6.30 7.28 -3.57
CA SER A 87 5.13 7.12 -4.42
C SER A 87 3.94 7.91 -3.88
N ILE A 88 3.59 7.75 -2.61
CA ILE A 88 2.46 8.48 -2.00
C ILE A 88 2.69 9.99 -1.99
N LEU A 89 3.95 10.45 -1.86
CA LEU A 89 4.28 11.88 -1.92
C LEU A 89 3.87 12.53 -3.26
N MET A 90 3.78 11.76 -4.34
CA MET A 90 3.33 12.28 -5.65
C MET A 90 1.80 12.41 -5.75
N ALA A 91 1.05 11.87 -4.80
CA ALA A 91 -0.42 11.90 -4.82
C ALA A 91 -1.02 12.19 -3.44
N LEU A 92 -0.38 13.03 -2.63
CA LEU A 92 -0.83 13.36 -1.26
C LEU A 92 -2.29 13.84 -1.21
N GLY A 93 -2.78 14.49 -2.26
CA GLY A 93 -4.17 14.95 -2.35
C GLY A 93 -5.19 13.80 -2.24
N CYS A 94 -4.82 12.55 -2.58
CA CYS A 94 -5.75 11.42 -2.41
C CYS A 94 -6.06 11.14 -0.93
N LEU A 95 -5.15 11.44 -0.01
CA LEU A 95 -5.37 11.25 1.43
C LEU A 95 -6.50 12.14 1.94
N THR A 96 -6.63 13.37 1.41
CA THR A 96 -7.73 14.27 1.80
C THR A 96 -9.08 13.74 1.32
N THR A 97 -9.13 13.17 0.12
CA THR A 97 -10.33 12.52 -0.40
C THR A 97 -10.70 11.30 0.43
N ILE A 98 -9.71 10.46 0.80
CA ILE A 98 -9.92 9.30 1.67
C ILE A 98 -10.42 9.74 3.05
N GLY A 99 -9.82 10.77 3.64
CA GLY A 99 -10.22 11.33 4.93
C GLY A 99 -11.63 11.93 4.92
N MET A 100 -12.06 12.49 3.79
CA MET A 100 -13.42 13.01 3.58
C MET A 100 -14.45 11.89 3.43
N VAL A 101 -14.15 10.88 2.60
CA VAL A 101 -15.08 9.79 2.25
C VAL A 101 -15.15 8.73 3.35
N LYS A 102 -14.06 8.50 4.06
CA LYS A 102 -13.91 7.55 5.19
C LYS A 102 -14.37 6.12 4.86
N PRO A 103 -13.82 5.48 3.82
CA PRO A 103 -14.19 4.11 3.47
C PRO A 103 -13.78 3.15 4.61
N ARG A 104 -14.73 2.38 5.13
CA ARG A 104 -14.51 1.50 6.29
C ARG A 104 -13.63 0.28 5.99
N ASN A 105 -13.54 -0.08 4.73
CA ASN A 105 -12.87 -1.27 4.21
C ASN A 105 -11.51 -1.01 3.57
N LEU A 106 -10.94 0.21 3.70
CA LEU A 106 -9.66 0.58 3.12
C LEU A 106 -8.54 0.62 4.16
N THR A 107 -7.46 -0.10 3.88
CA THR A 107 -6.18 -0.01 4.60
C THR A 107 -5.09 0.48 3.66
N ILE A 108 -4.30 1.45 4.11
CA ILE A 108 -3.15 1.98 3.37
C ILE A 108 -1.89 1.53 4.12
N VAL A 109 -0.98 0.86 3.42
CA VAL A 109 0.32 0.45 3.97
C VAL A 109 1.41 1.15 3.19
N ILE A 110 2.19 2.00 3.88
CA ILE A 110 3.31 2.76 3.31
C ILE A 110 4.62 2.07 3.71
N MET A 111 5.37 1.64 2.70
CA MET A 111 6.71 1.08 2.84
C MET A 111 7.73 2.21 2.66
N ASP A 112 8.25 2.75 3.77
CA ASP A 112 9.09 3.95 3.80
C ASP A 112 10.58 3.58 3.94
N ASN A 113 11.31 3.62 2.82
CA ASN A 113 12.76 3.51 2.79
C ASN A 113 13.48 4.86 2.65
N GLY A 114 12.76 5.96 2.56
CA GLY A 114 13.30 7.32 2.44
C GLY A 114 13.96 7.64 1.09
N ILE A 115 13.82 6.76 0.06
CA ILE A 115 14.51 6.95 -1.22
C ILE A 115 13.67 6.53 -2.43
N TYR A 116 13.94 7.14 -3.58
CA TYR A 116 13.46 6.69 -4.89
C TYR A 116 14.39 5.59 -5.43
N GLN A 117 14.24 4.39 -4.88
CA GLN A 117 15.22 3.29 -5.05
C GLN A 117 15.42 2.86 -6.52
N ILE A 118 14.36 2.83 -7.32
CA ILE A 118 14.39 2.31 -8.70
C ILE A 118 15.11 3.26 -9.67
N THR A 119 15.09 4.57 -9.40
CA THR A 119 15.55 5.58 -10.36
C THR A 119 16.91 6.21 -10.01
N GLY A 120 17.56 5.75 -8.95
CA GLY A 120 18.90 6.24 -8.60
C GLY A 120 19.10 6.56 -7.14
N LYS A 121 18.24 6.07 -6.26
CA LYS A 121 18.34 6.22 -4.79
C LYS A 121 18.35 7.67 -4.30
N GLN A 122 17.72 8.58 -5.04
CA GLN A 122 17.52 9.96 -4.59
C GLN A 122 16.73 9.97 -3.28
N LYS A 123 17.09 10.85 -2.34
CA LYS A 123 16.36 11.00 -1.08
C LYS A 123 14.93 11.47 -1.34
N ALA A 124 13.98 10.80 -0.72
CA ALA A 124 12.60 11.28 -0.61
C ALA A 124 12.47 12.28 0.54
N ALA A 125 11.41 13.09 0.54
CA ALA A 125 11.17 14.05 1.61
C ALA A 125 10.94 13.36 2.98
N THR A 126 10.48 12.12 2.98
CA THR A 126 10.32 11.27 4.18
C THR A 126 11.62 10.93 4.90
N ALA A 127 12.75 11.00 4.18
CA ALA A 127 14.08 10.86 4.77
C ALA A 127 14.57 12.14 5.52
N VAL A 128 13.85 13.27 5.37
CA VAL A 128 14.34 14.56 5.87
C VAL A 128 13.29 15.30 6.70
N THR A 129 12.10 15.55 6.16
CA THR A 129 11.12 16.48 6.75
C THR A 129 9.67 16.00 6.74
N ALA A 130 9.29 15.09 5.84
CA ALA A 130 7.90 14.69 5.70
C ALA A 130 7.56 13.49 6.59
N ASP A 131 6.61 13.68 7.51
CA ASP A 131 5.99 12.58 8.27
C ASP A 131 4.67 12.19 7.61
N VAL A 132 4.66 11.04 6.95
CA VAL A 132 3.47 10.55 6.21
C VAL A 132 2.29 10.23 7.14
N VAL A 133 2.55 9.85 8.40
CA VAL A 133 1.51 9.59 9.40
C VAL A 133 0.89 10.91 9.87
N ALA A 134 1.71 11.92 10.15
CA ALA A 134 1.21 13.25 10.51
C ALA A 134 0.42 13.89 9.36
N ILE A 135 0.90 13.74 8.11
CA ILE A 135 0.19 14.19 6.90
C ILE A 135 -1.17 13.49 6.77
N ALA A 136 -1.22 12.17 6.94
CA ALA A 136 -2.46 11.41 6.86
C ALA A 136 -3.48 11.83 7.93
N ARG A 137 -3.02 12.05 9.17
CA ARG A 137 -3.86 12.58 10.26
C ARG A 137 -4.40 13.97 9.93
N GLY A 138 -3.53 14.86 9.43
CA GLY A 138 -3.91 16.21 8.98
C GLY A 138 -4.90 16.17 7.80
N ALA A 139 -4.86 15.13 6.98
CA ALA A 139 -5.81 14.88 5.89
C ALA A 139 -7.14 14.27 6.35
N GLY A 140 -7.33 13.97 7.65
CA GLY A 140 -8.56 13.44 8.20
C GLY A 140 -8.59 11.91 8.38
N ILE A 141 -7.47 11.20 8.14
CA ILE A 141 -7.31 9.77 8.44
C ILE A 141 -6.76 9.66 9.88
N ALA A 142 -7.66 9.74 10.86
CA ALA A 142 -7.27 9.79 12.27
C ALA A 142 -6.54 8.51 12.72
N ASP A 143 -6.97 7.34 12.23
CA ASP A 143 -6.36 6.04 12.51
C ASP A 143 -5.14 5.80 11.62
N SER A 144 -4.05 6.51 11.93
CA SER A 144 -2.79 6.46 11.20
C SER A 144 -1.62 6.22 12.16
N HIS A 145 -0.76 5.24 11.87
CA HIS A 145 0.28 4.78 12.77
C HIS A 145 1.61 4.55 12.10
N TRP A 146 2.68 4.93 12.80
CA TRP A 146 4.00 4.34 12.57
C TRP A 146 4.04 2.93 13.15
N VAL A 147 4.46 1.98 12.34
CA VAL A 147 4.69 0.59 12.75
C VAL A 147 6.00 0.54 13.53
N ARG A 148 5.94 0.10 14.80
CA ARG A 148 7.14 0.01 15.65
C ARG A 148 8.02 -1.18 15.32
N ASP A 149 7.38 -2.33 15.13
CA ASP A 149 8.00 -3.62 14.86
C ASP A 149 7.03 -4.55 14.11
N ALA A 150 7.49 -5.76 13.74
CA ALA A 150 6.69 -6.73 13.00
C ALA A 150 5.44 -7.20 13.78
N THR A 151 5.53 -7.35 15.09
CA THR A 151 4.39 -7.76 15.94
C THR A 151 3.32 -6.67 15.99
N HIS A 152 3.74 -5.41 16.11
CA HIS A 152 2.84 -4.27 16.06
C HIS A 152 2.14 -4.16 14.70
N PHE A 153 2.87 -4.40 13.60
CA PHE A 153 2.26 -4.47 12.26
C PHE A 153 1.16 -5.52 12.18
N GLU A 154 1.44 -6.75 12.64
CA GLU A 154 0.47 -7.84 12.61
C GLU A 154 -0.78 -7.54 13.47
N THR A 155 -0.58 -6.91 14.61
CA THR A 155 -1.68 -6.47 15.51
C THR A 155 -2.58 -5.47 14.80
N LEU A 156 -1.99 -4.42 14.20
CA LEU A 156 -2.74 -3.40 13.47
C LEU A 156 -3.44 -3.96 12.23
N MET A 157 -2.77 -4.84 11.49
CA MET A 157 -3.36 -5.52 10.33
C MET A 157 -4.52 -6.45 10.70
N SER A 158 -4.50 -7.06 11.88
CA SER A 158 -5.63 -7.87 12.37
C SER A 158 -6.83 -6.99 12.72
N ARG A 159 -6.60 -5.85 13.38
CA ARG A 159 -7.63 -4.89 13.80
C ARG A 159 -8.41 -4.26 12.64
N ARG A 160 -7.78 -4.07 11.46
CA ARG A 160 -8.37 -3.39 10.29
C ARG A 160 -9.75 -3.90 9.85
N PHE A 161 -10.06 -5.16 10.13
CA PHE A 161 -11.34 -5.76 9.75
C PHE A 161 -12.43 -5.61 10.83
N ASP A 162 -12.02 -5.45 12.06
CA ASP A 162 -12.93 -5.46 13.21
C ASP A 162 -13.46 -4.05 13.52
N GLU A 163 -12.61 -3.03 13.37
CA GLU A 163 -12.93 -1.65 13.77
C GLU A 163 -13.39 -0.74 12.61
N GLY A 164 -13.17 -1.19 11.38
CA GLY A 164 -13.44 -0.37 10.17
C GLY A 164 -12.42 0.75 9.99
N GLY A 165 -12.25 1.22 8.72
CA GLY A 165 -11.23 2.17 8.33
C GLY A 165 -11.78 3.58 8.04
N PRO A 166 -10.99 4.40 7.36
CA PRO A 166 -9.68 4.05 6.77
C PRO A 166 -8.57 3.94 7.82
N LEU A 167 -7.70 2.96 7.65
CA LEU A 167 -6.50 2.76 8.44
C LEU A 167 -5.25 3.06 7.60
N LEU A 168 -4.29 3.81 8.14
CA LEU A 168 -2.99 4.01 7.50
C LEU A 168 -1.87 3.50 8.41
N LEU A 169 -1.02 2.64 7.86
CA LEU A 169 0.17 2.12 8.50
C LEU A 169 1.40 2.55 7.71
N ALA A 170 2.37 3.16 8.35
CA ALA A 170 3.67 3.47 7.74
C ALA A 170 4.77 2.68 8.46
N ALA A 171 5.58 1.95 7.71
CA ALA A 171 6.68 1.17 8.25
C ALA A 171 8.01 1.64 7.67
N LYS A 172 9.01 1.89 8.52
CA LYS A 172 10.38 2.07 8.07
C LYS A 172 10.93 0.74 7.59
N ILE A 173 11.44 0.71 6.37
CA ILE A 173 11.93 -0.52 5.73
C ILE A 173 13.37 -0.35 5.22
N ASP A 174 14.01 -1.49 5.00
CA ASP A 174 15.32 -1.55 4.34
C ASP A 174 15.26 -1.15 2.85
N ASP A 175 16.43 -0.99 2.22
CA ASP A 175 16.58 -0.67 0.82
C ASP A 175 17.02 -1.86 -0.05
N GLN A 176 16.73 -3.09 0.38
CA GLN A 176 17.05 -4.28 -0.41
C GLN A 176 16.25 -4.31 -1.72
N GLY A 177 16.82 -4.96 -2.75
CA GLY A 177 16.15 -5.16 -4.02
C GLY A 177 14.88 -6.00 -3.90
N GLY A 178 13.98 -5.90 -4.88
CA GLY A 178 12.79 -6.76 -4.93
C GLY A 178 13.14 -8.22 -5.20
N THR A 179 12.30 -9.13 -4.71
CA THR A 179 12.58 -10.58 -4.73
C THR A 179 12.06 -11.29 -5.99
N ALA A 180 11.28 -10.60 -6.83
CA ALA A 180 10.76 -11.12 -8.10
C ALA A 180 10.53 -10.00 -9.12
N GLN A 181 9.92 -10.33 -10.26
CA GLN A 181 9.43 -9.35 -11.23
C GLN A 181 7.97 -9.66 -11.58
N THR A 182 7.14 -8.63 -11.65
CA THR A 182 5.74 -8.75 -12.06
C THR A 182 5.62 -8.83 -13.58
N PRO A 183 4.55 -9.49 -14.10
CA PRO A 183 4.20 -9.39 -15.51
C PRO A 183 4.05 -7.92 -15.95
N ARG A 184 4.49 -7.62 -17.17
CA ARG A 184 4.48 -6.25 -17.70
C ARG A 184 3.43 -6.03 -18.81
N ASP A 185 2.40 -6.85 -18.81
CA ASP A 185 1.24 -6.70 -19.70
C ASP A 185 0.09 -6.02 -18.95
N PRO A 186 -0.21 -4.72 -19.23
CA PRO A 186 -1.24 -3.99 -18.53
C PRO A 186 -2.66 -4.53 -18.80
N ALA A 187 -2.91 -5.07 -20.01
CA ALA A 187 -4.21 -5.64 -20.35
C ALA A 187 -4.48 -6.91 -19.54
N LEU A 188 -3.48 -7.79 -19.45
CA LEU A 188 -3.54 -9.01 -18.65
C LEU A 188 -3.70 -8.71 -17.16
N ILE A 189 -2.92 -7.76 -16.61
CA ILE A 189 -3.01 -7.36 -15.19
C ILE A 189 -4.43 -6.88 -14.88
N ARG A 190 -4.97 -5.97 -15.71
CA ARG A 190 -6.32 -5.44 -15.54
C ARG A 190 -7.37 -6.54 -15.64
N GLN A 191 -7.33 -7.37 -16.68
CA GLN A 191 -8.32 -8.43 -16.89
C GLN A 191 -8.34 -9.42 -15.73
N ARG A 192 -7.15 -9.85 -15.29
CA ARG A 192 -7.03 -10.76 -14.16
C ARG A 192 -7.58 -10.15 -12.87
N PHE A 193 -7.24 -8.89 -12.58
CA PHE A 193 -7.75 -8.20 -11.41
C PHE A 193 -9.27 -8.04 -11.43
N MET A 194 -9.84 -7.63 -12.56
CA MET A 194 -11.30 -7.55 -12.72
C MET A 194 -11.99 -8.90 -12.49
N ARG A 195 -11.42 -10.01 -13.02
CA ARG A 195 -11.91 -11.35 -12.73
C ARG A 195 -11.82 -11.70 -11.24
N GLY A 196 -10.70 -11.40 -10.61
CA GLY A 196 -10.50 -11.58 -9.16
C GLY A 196 -11.48 -10.80 -8.30
N LEU A 197 -11.95 -9.65 -8.78
CA LEU A 197 -12.99 -8.85 -8.13
C LEU A 197 -14.42 -9.31 -8.45
N GLY A 198 -14.60 -10.28 -9.34
CA GLY A 198 -15.93 -10.73 -9.81
C GLY A 198 -16.62 -9.74 -10.75
N THR A 199 -15.90 -8.77 -11.34
CA THR A 199 -16.45 -7.73 -12.23
C THR A 199 -16.10 -7.96 -13.71
N GLY A 200 -15.31 -8.98 -14.03
CA GLY A 200 -14.97 -9.33 -15.41
C GLY A 200 -16.20 -9.83 -16.16
N ARG A 201 -16.51 -9.24 -17.33
CA ARG A 201 -17.43 -9.88 -18.27
C ARG A 201 -16.82 -11.23 -18.67
N GLN A 202 -17.58 -12.32 -18.57
CA GLN A 202 -17.25 -13.53 -19.33
C GLN A 202 -17.12 -13.11 -20.79
N SER A 203 -15.93 -13.24 -21.37
CA SER A 203 -15.79 -12.97 -22.80
C SER A 203 -16.63 -14.00 -23.54
N ALA A 204 -17.37 -13.55 -24.56
CA ALA A 204 -18.10 -14.45 -25.47
C ALA A 204 -17.18 -15.43 -26.25
N LEU A 205 -15.89 -15.48 -25.90
CA LEU A 205 -14.86 -16.37 -26.43
C LEU A 205 -14.62 -17.61 -25.54
N ASP A 206 -15.28 -17.70 -24.37
CA ASP A 206 -15.20 -18.83 -23.44
C ASP A 206 -16.46 -19.75 -23.56
N ALA A 207 -17.28 -19.54 -24.60
CA ALA A 207 -18.46 -20.33 -24.92
C ALA A 207 -18.22 -21.30 -26.09
#